data_76ef87b9c7b0f1064f166a276e0da708
#
_entry.id   76ef87b9c7b0f1064f166a276e0da708
#
_cell.length_a   1.000
_cell.length_b   1.000
_cell.length_c   1.000
_cell.angle_alpha   90.00
_cell.angle_beta   90.00
_cell.angle_gamma   90.00
#
_symmetry.space_group_name_H-M   'P 1'
#
loop_
_entity.id
_entity.type
_entity.pdbx_description
1 polymer ?
#
loop_
_entity_poly.entity_id
_entity_poly.type
_entity_poly.pdbx_seq_one_letter_code
_entity_poly.pdbx_strand_id
1 'polypeptide(L)'
;MDEYCTRISENDKFASDGYQLSDAASILRQDRANFHKFAMADDEDQGDNSFASTQARARIPALLDNGDSDQGILNSIVNRTPFVCVEIYRDYMYVYGG
;
A
#
# COMPACT_ATOMS: atom_id res chain seq x y z
N MET A 1 -0.52 14.19 9.37
CA MET A 1 0.43 13.22 8.80
C MET A 1 0.31 11.88 9.50
N ASP A 2 0.46 10.80 8.79
CA ASP A 2 0.42 9.45 9.32
C ASP A 2 1.52 8.62 8.65
N GLU A 3 1.88 7.51 9.25
CA GLU A 3 2.94 6.65 8.71
C GLU A 3 2.67 5.20 9.08
N TYR A 4 2.99 4.27 8.19
CA TYR A 4 2.97 2.85 8.51
C TYR A 4 4.04 2.13 7.70
N CYS A 5 4.47 0.96 8.21
CA CYS A 5 5.32 0.05 7.45
C CYS A 5 4.57 -1.26 7.26
N THR A 6 4.85 -1.94 6.15
CA THR A 6 4.14 -3.16 5.80
C THR A 6 5.01 -4.06 4.93
N ARG A 7 4.80 -5.37 5.06
CA ARG A 7 5.38 -6.35 4.13
C ARG A 7 4.39 -6.57 2.99
N ILE A 8 4.81 -6.25 1.77
CA ILE A 8 4.00 -6.58 0.60
C ILE A 8 4.05 -8.10 0.41
N SER A 9 2.89 -8.73 0.38
CA SER A 9 2.78 -10.19 0.25
C SER A 9 2.13 -10.54 -1.09
N GLU A 10 2.14 -11.84 -1.42
CA GLU A 10 1.46 -12.31 -2.63
C GLU A 10 -0.04 -12.03 -2.59
N ASN A 11 -0.64 -12.09 -1.39
CA ASN A 11 -2.07 -11.77 -1.23
C ASN A 11 -2.40 -10.34 -1.63
N ASP A 12 -1.46 -9.41 -1.45
CA ASP A 12 -1.67 -8.00 -1.79
C ASP A 12 -1.65 -7.76 -3.29
N LYS A 13 -1.17 -8.71 -4.07
CA LYS A 13 -1.06 -8.59 -5.53
C LYS A 13 -2.29 -9.05 -6.27
N PHE A 14 -3.33 -9.44 -5.55
CA PHE A 14 -4.61 -9.84 -6.13
C PHE A 14 -5.74 -9.04 -5.50
N ALA A 15 -6.67 -8.58 -6.34
CA ALA A 15 -7.89 -7.96 -5.85
C ALA A 15 -8.75 -8.99 -5.11
N SER A 16 -9.74 -8.52 -4.35
CA SER A 16 -10.59 -9.39 -3.54
C SER A 16 -11.35 -10.43 -4.37
N ASP A 17 -11.55 -10.16 -5.67
CA ASP A 17 -12.19 -11.10 -6.59
C ASP A 17 -11.19 -12.02 -7.31
N GLY A 18 -9.90 -11.97 -6.93
CA GLY A 18 -8.86 -12.80 -7.52
C GLY A 18 -8.17 -12.21 -8.74
N TYR A 19 -8.54 -11.01 -9.15
CA TYR A 19 -7.93 -10.35 -10.30
C TYR A 19 -6.50 -9.89 -9.95
N GLN A 20 -5.52 -10.23 -10.79
CA GLN A 20 -4.13 -9.86 -10.55
C GLN A 20 -3.90 -8.37 -10.77
N LEU A 21 -3.24 -7.72 -9.80
CA LEU A 21 -2.90 -6.31 -9.86
C LEU A 21 -1.50 -6.15 -10.44
N SER A 22 -1.30 -5.11 -11.24
CA SER A 22 -0.05 -4.92 -11.99
C SER A 22 0.65 -3.60 -11.72
N ASP A 23 0.13 -2.77 -10.81
CA ASP A 23 0.74 -1.49 -10.46
C ASP A 23 0.86 -1.30 -8.96
N ALA A 24 1.85 -0.50 -8.54
CA ALA A 24 2.15 -0.31 -7.13
C ALA A 24 0.99 0.30 -6.36
N ALA A 25 0.29 1.29 -6.94
CA ALA A 25 -0.81 1.94 -6.25
C ALA A 25 -1.95 0.97 -5.93
N SER A 26 -2.31 0.11 -6.88
CA SER A 26 -3.36 -0.88 -6.68
C SER A 26 -2.95 -1.92 -5.62
N ILE A 27 -1.68 -2.32 -5.62
CA ILE A 27 -1.14 -3.28 -4.64
C ILE A 27 -1.14 -2.67 -3.24
N LEU A 28 -0.71 -1.42 -3.09
CA LEU A 28 -0.74 -0.73 -1.80
C LEU A 28 -2.18 -0.57 -1.30
N ARG A 29 -3.10 -0.25 -2.18
CA ARG A 29 -4.52 -0.16 -1.84
C ARG A 29 -5.05 -1.51 -1.35
N GLN A 30 -4.68 -2.60 -2.02
CA GLN A 30 -5.11 -3.95 -1.60
C GLN A 30 -4.47 -4.36 -0.28
N ASP A 31 -3.20 -4.01 -0.04
CA ASP A 31 -2.54 -4.24 1.24
C ASP A 31 -3.34 -3.62 2.39
N ARG A 32 -3.78 -2.38 2.22
CA ARG A 32 -4.56 -1.70 3.26
C ARG A 32 -5.97 -2.27 3.38
N ALA A 33 -6.58 -2.72 2.30
CA ALA A 33 -7.87 -3.40 2.35
C ALA A 33 -7.74 -4.74 3.08
N ASN A 34 -6.69 -5.51 2.80
CA ASN A 34 -6.44 -6.78 3.49
C ASN A 34 -6.25 -6.55 4.99
N PHE A 35 -5.51 -5.52 5.36
CA PHE A 35 -5.28 -5.18 6.75
C PHE A 35 -6.58 -4.75 7.46
N HIS A 36 -7.29 -3.78 6.90
CA HIS A 36 -8.42 -3.15 7.58
C HIS A 36 -9.75 -3.89 7.42
N LYS A 37 -10.01 -4.43 6.22
CA LYS A 37 -11.31 -5.02 5.90
C LYS A 37 -11.33 -6.52 6.15
N PHE A 38 -10.24 -7.21 5.80
CA PHE A 38 -10.21 -8.67 5.82
C PHE A 38 -9.36 -9.25 6.95
N ALA A 39 -8.71 -8.39 7.74
CA ALA A 39 -7.81 -8.80 8.82
C ALA A 39 -6.70 -9.75 8.34
N MET A 40 -6.26 -9.61 7.09
CA MET A 40 -5.23 -10.43 6.47
C MET A 40 -3.91 -9.66 6.48
N ALA A 41 -3.29 -9.55 7.65
CA ALA A 41 -2.03 -8.84 7.84
C ALA A 41 -0.92 -9.83 8.18
N ASP A 42 0.27 -9.57 7.65
CA ASP A 42 1.49 -10.28 8.07
C ASP A 42 1.95 -9.73 9.42
N ASP A 43 2.80 -10.48 10.13
CA ASP A 43 3.29 -10.07 11.45
C ASP A 43 4.05 -8.75 11.42
N GLU A 44 4.62 -8.39 10.26
CA GLU A 44 5.38 -7.16 10.09
C GLU A 44 4.51 -5.96 9.72
N ASP A 45 3.23 -6.17 9.44
CA ASP A 45 2.33 -5.10 8.98
C ASP A 45 1.90 -4.22 10.15
N GLN A 46 1.97 -2.91 9.94
CA GLN A 46 1.52 -1.93 10.92
C GLN A 46 0.18 -1.33 10.50
N GLY A 47 -0.63 -0.98 11.49
CA GLY A 47 -1.88 -0.28 11.27
C GLY A 47 -1.67 1.20 10.99
N ASP A 48 -2.66 1.81 10.38
CA ASP A 48 -2.71 3.23 10.12
C ASP A 48 -4.13 3.75 10.38
N ASN A 49 -4.27 5.06 10.53
CA ASN A 49 -5.57 5.70 10.71
C ASN A 49 -6.12 6.31 9.42
N SER A 50 -5.29 6.39 8.37
CA SER A 50 -5.65 7.10 7.14
C SER A 50 -6.47 6.27 6.17
N PHE A 51 -6.26 4.94 6.14
CA PHE A 51 -6.84 4.07 5.09
C PHE A 51 -7.79 3.02 5.64
N ALA A 52 -8.45 3.31 6.76
CA ALA A 52 -9.40 2.37 7.37
C ALA A 52 -10.69 2.21 6.54
N SER A 53 -11.08 3.21 5.74
CA SER A 53 -12.30 3.15 4.94
C SER A 53 -11.99 2.90 3.47
N THR A 54 -12.97 2.34 2.75
CA THR A 54 -12.87 2.13 1.30
C THR A 54 -12.67 3.45 0.56
N GLN A 55 -13.35 4.51 0.99
CA GLN A 55 -13.22 5.82 0.37
C GLN A 55 -11.81 6.39 0.53
N ALA A 56 -11.22 6.25 1.72
CA ALA A 56 -9.87 6.72 1.95
C ALA A 56 -8.86 5.92 1.12
N ARG A 57 -9.02 4.61 1.04
CA ARG A 57 -8.13 3.76 0.23
C ARG A 57 -8.21 4.10 -1.25
N ALA A 58 -9.36 4.55 -1.73
CA ALA A 58 -9.52 4.96 -3.13
C ALA A 58 -8.67 6.16 -3.51
N ARG A 59 -8.16 6.92 -2.54
CA ARG A 59 -7.27 8.06 -2.77
C ARG A 59 -5.81 7.65 -2.99
N ILE A 60 -5.44 6.42 -2.68
CA ILE A 60 -4.03 5.98 -2.76
C ILE A 60 -3.39 6.24 -4.12
N PRO A 61 -4.02 5.90 -5.26
CA PRO A 61 -3.39 6.20 -6.56
C PRO A 61 -3.04 7.66 -6.76
N ALA A 62 -3.94 8.57 -6.42
CA ALA A 62 -3.70 10.01 -6.58
C ALA A 62 -2.61 10.50 -5.61
N LEU A 63 -2.64 10.04 -4.37
CA LEU A 63 -1.63 10.41 -3.38
C LEU A 63 -0.25 9.92 -3.80
N LEU A 64 -0.15 8.71 -4.33
CA LEU A 64 1.12 8.16 -4.79
C LEU A 64 1.65 8.93 -5.99
N ASP A 65 0.79 9.27 -6.95
CA ASP A 65 1.17 10.05 -8.13
C ASP A 65 1.68 11.44 -7.75
N ASN A 66 1.13 12.05 -6.71
CA ASN A 66 1.53 13.37 -6.27
C ASN A 66 2.82 13.38 -5.47
N GLY A 67 3.29 12.22 -5.00
CA GLY A 67 4.51 12.09 -4.23
C GLY A 67 5.69 11.73 -5.11
N ASP A 68 6.88 11.77 -4.52
CA ASP A 68 8.15 11.54 -5.21
C ASP A 68 8.78 10.21 -4.79
N SER A 69 7.99 9.16 -4.72
CA SER A 69 8.50 7.84 -4.32
C SER A 69 9.53 7.31 -5.32
N ASP A 70 10.54 6.60 -4.80
CA ASP A 70 11.56 6.00 -5.65
C ASP A 70 10.96 4.94 -6.58
N GLN A 71 11.26 5.06 -7.88
CA GLN A 71 10.70 4.13 -8.88
C GLN A 71 11.17 2.69 -8.64
N GLY A 72 12.39 2.52 -8.13
CA GLY A 72 12.90 1.19 -7.80
C GLY A 72 12.08 0.50 -6.72
N ILE A 73 11.63 1.24 -5.70
CA ILE A 73 10.75 0.73 -4.66
C ILE A 73 9.39 0.37 -5.24
N LEU A 74 8.83 1.24 -6.10
CA LEU A 74 7.54 0.96 -6.72
C LEU A 74 7.60 -0.28 -7.61
N ASN A 75 8.69 -0.48 -8.35
CA ASN A 75 8.90 -1.67 -9.15
C ASN A 75 9.00 -2.92 -8.27
N SER A 76 9.64 -2.81 -7.11
CA SER A 76 9.76 -3.92 -6.16
C SER A 76 8.40 -4.33 -5.60
N ILE A 77 7.51 -3.36 -5.35
CA ILE A 77 6.15 -3.66 -4.89
C ILE A 77 5.42 -4.54 -5.90
N VAL A 78 5.60 -4.28 -7.19
CA VAL A 78 4.94 -5.06 -8.25
C VAL A 78 5.58 -6.44 -8.40
N ASN A 79 6.90 -6.53 -8.37
CA ASN A 79 7.64 -7.71 -8.80
C ASN A 79 8.17 -8.58 -7.65
N ARG A 80 8.16 -8.09 -6.43
CA ARG A 80 8.76 -8.75 -5.28
C ARG A 80 7.84 -8.62 -4.05
N THR A 81 8.34 -9.01 -2.90
CA THR A 81 7.62 -8.90 -1.63
C THR A 81 8.44 -8.08 -0.63
N PRO A 82 8.67 -6.78 -0.93
CA PRO A 82 9.51 -5.95 -0.09
C PRO A 82 8.81 -5.52 1.20
N PHE A 83 9.62 -5.20 2.23
CA PHE A 83 9.13 -4.48 3.40
C PHE A 83 9.28 -2.99 3.10
N VAL A 84 8.19 -2.25 3.14
CA VAL A 84 8.17 -0.82 2.79
C VAL A 84 7.52 -0.02 3.90
N CYS A 85 7.86 1.27 3.94
CA CYS A 85 7.23 2.24 4.82
C CYS A 85 6.58 3.33 3.97
N VAL A 86 5.45 3.84 4.44
CA VAL A 86 4.67 4.86 3.73
C VAL A 86 4.42 6.03 4.67
N GLU A 87 4.83 7.21 4.23
CA GLU A 87 4.49 8.48 4.89
C GLU A 87 3.29 9.08 4.16
N ILE A 88 2.24 9.42 4.90
CA ILE A 88 0.99 9.89 4.33
C ILE A 88 0.81 11.37 4.72
N TYR A 89 0.74 12.22 3.72
CA TYR A 89 0.50 13.65 3.88
C TYR A 89 -0.88 13.99 3.31
N ARG A 90 -1.30 15.22 3.48
CA ARG A 90 -2.65 15.64 3.07
C ARG A 90 -2.91 15.42 1.59
N ASP A 91 -1.93 15.74 0.73
CA ASP A 91 -2.11 15.75 -0.72
C ASP A 91 -1.21 14.75 -1.45
N TYR A 92 -0.37 14.01 -0.74
CA TYR A 92 0.54 13.02 -1.35
C TYR A 92 0.97 11.98 -0.32
N MET A 93 1.56 10.90 -0.82
CA MET A 93 2.24 9.93 0.03
C MET A 93 3.60 9.59 -0.55
N TYR A 94 4.51 9.17 0.32
CA TYR A 94 5.88 8.84 -0.04
C TYR A 94 6.21 7.44 0.46
N VAL A 95 6.67 6.57 -0.45
CA VAL A 95 7.02 5.18 -0.13
C VAL A 95 8.54 5.04 -0.16
N TYR A 96 9.09 4.40 0.86
CA TYR A 96 10.53 4.14 0.95
C TYR A 96 10.78 2.74 1.51
N GLY A 97 12.01 2.23 1.33
CA GLY A 97 12.40 0.94 1.85
C GLY A 97 12.46 0.94 3.37
N GLY A 98 11.79 -0.04 3.96
CA GLY A 98 11.79 -0.21 5.42
C GLY A 98 12.97 -1.01 5.95
#